data_8370328651649ab9b0b23996f749a2c7
#
_entry.id   8370328651649ab9b0b23996f749a2c7
#
_cell.length_a   1.000
_cell.length_b   1.000
_cell.length_c   1.000
_cell.angle_alpha   90.00
_cell.angle_beta   90.00
_cell.angle_gamma   90.00
#
_symmetry.space_group_name_H-M   'P 1'
#
loop_
_entity.id
_entity.type
_entity.pdbx_description
1 polymer ?
#
loop_
_entity_poly.entity_id
_entity_poly.type
_entity_poly.pdbx_seq_one_letter_code
_entity_poly.pdbx_strand_id
1 'polypeptide(L)'
;MPEGPETKRMVDTIKKSLLNQELVSTSFLHDNLKNLDTANISILDVTSKGKAVIIRLSDGNSIITHNQLYGRWTSNRLNTKIRHNRSLRIEFCTNSKAVRLWSATDIIALPTAEESTHPYLKRIGPDVLDKTTTYKLIYDRLVSKRFRNRRFSGLLLNQHFISGLGNYLRSEILFFAKLMYHQKASELDKDQNTK
;
A
#
# COMPACT_ATOMS: atom_id res chain seq x y z
N MET A 1 -11.07 -3.22 3.94
CA MET A 1 -9.91 -2.63 3.20
C MET A 1 -8.65 -3.22 3.82
N PRO A 2 -7.72 -3.75 3.05
CA PRO A 2 -6.44 -4.21 3.60
C PRO A 2 -5.69 -3.04 4.23
N GLU A 3 -5.05 -3.30 5.38
CA GLU A 3 -4.19 -2.35 6.05
C GLU A 3 -2.72 -2.62 5.67
N GLY A 4 -1.76 -1.94 6.28
CA GLY A 4 -0.34 -2.07 5.94
C GLY A 4 0.18 -3.52 5.91
N PRO A 5 -0.02 -4.33 6.96
CA PRO A 5 0.47 -5.72 6.99
C PRO A 5 -0.12 -6.59 5.88
N GLU A 6 -1.42 -6.46 5.58
CA GLU A 6 -2.04 -7.22 4.48
C GLU A 6 -1.52 -6.75 3.13
N THR A 7 -1.32 -5.43 2.96
CA THR A 7 -0.74 -4.86 1.73
C THR A 7 0.68 -5.37 1.54
N LYS A 8 1.49 -5.42 2.60
CA LYS A 8 2.85 -5.95 2.55
C LYS A 8 2.88 -7.43 2.17
N ARG A 9 2.05 -8.27 2.82
CA ARG A 9 1.94 -9.71 2.48
C ARG A 9 1.50 -9.94 1.03
N MET A 10 0.59 -9.11 0.54
CA MET A 10 0.14 -9.14 -0.85
C MET A 10 1.27 -8.77 -1.81
N VAL A 11 2.02 -7.72 -1.52
CA VAL A 11 3.21 -7.31 -2.28
C VAL A 11 4.26 -8.43 -2.30
N ASP A 12 4.55 -9.06 -1.17
CA ASP A 12 5.51 -10.17 -1.10
C ASP A 12 5.05 -11.37 -1.97
N THR A 13 3.74 -11.62 -2.03
CA THR A 13 3.17 -12.64 -2.90
C THR A 13 3.29 -12.29 -4.38
N ILE A 14 3.01 -11.03 -4.75
CA ILE A 14 3.17 -10.53 -6.12
C ILE A 14 4.65 -10.61 -6.53
N LYS A 15 5.53 -10.09 -5.67
CA LYS A 15 6.98 -10.11 -5.89
C LYS A 15 7.51 -11.51 -6.13
N LYS A 16 7.13 -12.48 -5.29
CA LYS A 16 7.50 -13.90 -5.46
C LYS A 16 6.99 -14.50 -6.79
N SER A 17 5.88 -13.98 -7.30
CA SER A 17 5.26 -14.52 -8.52
C SER A 17 5.79 -13.92 -9.81
N LEU A 18 6.30 -12.67 -9.76
CA LEU A 18 6.66 -11.91 -10.96
C LEU A 18 8.13 -11.53 -11.05
N LEU A 19 8.83 -11.31 -9.91
CA LEU A 19 10.20 -10.85 -9.94
C LEU A 19 11.13 -11.93 -10.49
N ASN A 20 12.01 -11.56 -11.41
CA ASN A 20 12.92 -12.46 -12.12
C ASN A 20 12.19 -13.57 -12.92
N GLN A 21 10.95 -13.31 -13.31
CA GLN A 21 10.16 -14.20 -14.18
C GLN A 21 9.94 -13.50 -15.52
N GLU A 22 10.01 -14.27 -16.59
CA GLU A 22 9.58 -13.82 -17.92
C GLU A 22 8.06 -13.68 -17.94
N LEU A 23 7.58 -12.53 -18.45
CA LEU A 23 6.16 -12.29 -18.67
C LEU A 23 5.79 -12.81 -20.06
N VAL A 24 4.92 -13.82 -20.12
CA VAL A 24 4.41 -14.37 -21.39
C VAL A 24 3.25 -13.55 -21.94
N SER A 25 2.54 -12.83 -21.09
CA SER A 25 1.53 -11.84 -21.50
C SER A 25 1.27 -10.82 -20.41
N THR A 26 0.89 -9.62 -20.86
CA THR A 26 0.49 -8.50 -20.00
C THR A 26 -0.77 -7.86 -20.56
N SER A 27 -1.70 -7.49 -19.69
CA SER A 27 -2.92 -6.80 -20.06
C SER A 27 -3.22 -5.65 -19.11
N PHE A 28 -3.40 -4.45 -19.67
CA PHE A 28 -3.77 -3.23 -18.98
C PHE A 28 -5.16 -2.78 -19.45
N LEU A 29 -6.17 -3.03 -18.61
CA LEU A 29 -7.59 -2.83 -18.94
C LEU A 29 -8.19 -1.61 -18.22
N HIS A 30 -7.36 -0.83 -17.52
CA HIS A 30 -7.77 0.42 -16.88
C HIS A 30 -7.36 1.61 -17.73
N ASP A 31 -8.22 2.63 -17.83
CA ASP A 31 -8.00 3.78 -18.72
C ASP A 31 -6.67 4.51 -18.50
N ASN A 32 -6.25 4.65 -17.25
CA ASN A 32 -4.97 5.30 -16.89
C ASN A 32 -3.71 4.50 -17.30
N LEU A 33 -3.87 3.29 -17.81
CA LEU A 33 -2.76 2.42 -18.21
C LEU A 33 -2.69 2.20 -19.73
N LYS A 34 -3.62 2.78 -20.50
CA LYS A 34 -3.72 2.54 -21.96
C LYS A 34 -2.48 2.91 -22.77
N ASN A 35 -1.68 3.85 -22.23
CA ASN A 35 -0.48 4.35 -22.90
C ASN A 35 0.78 3.56 -22.52
N LEU A 36 0.70 2.59 -21.61
CA LEU A 36 1.83 1.74 -21.29
C LEU A 36 1.99 0.65 -22.36
N ASP A 37 3.23 0.42 -22.75
CA ASP A 37 3.54 -0.75 -23.59
C ASP A 37 3.28 -2.03 -22.79
N THR A 38 2.76 -3.05 -23.47
CA THR A 38 2.54 -4.37 -22.91
C THR A 38 3.53 -5.40 -23.45
N ALA A 39 4.29 -5.03 -24.49
CA ALA A 39 5.30 -5.86 -25.10
C ALA A 39 6.67 -5.65 -24.43
N ASN A 40 7.45 -6.71 -24.28
CA ASN A 40 8.85 -6.66 -23.83
C ASN A 40 9.09 -5.95 -22.49
N ILE A 41 8.09 -5.90 -21.61
CA ILE A 41 8.26 -5.38 -20.25
C ILE A 41 8.60 -6.50 -19.27
N SER A 42 9.40 -6.15 -18.26
CA SER A 42 9.65 -7.00 -17.10
C SER A 42 9.38 -6.24 -15.80
N ILE A 43 9.21 -6.99 -14.72
CA ILE A 43 9.00 -6.41 -13.39
C ILE A 43 10.36 -6.24 -12.72
N LEU A 44 10.76 -5.00 -12.48
CA LEU A 44 12.02 -4.69 -11.80
C LEU A 44 11.89 -4.78 -10.28
N ASP A 45 10.77 -4.32 -9.74
CA ASP A 45 10.51 -4.39 -8.32
C ASP A 45 9.01 -4.28 -8.00
N VAL A 46 8.63 -4.80 -6.83
CA VAL A 46 7.28 -4.66 -6.27
C VAL A 46 7.41 -4.29 -4.80
N THR A 47 6.88 -3.14 -4.41
CA THR A 47 6.94 -2.64 -3.04
C THR A 47 5.59 -2.15 -2.55
N SER A 48 5.47 -1.94 -1.25
CA SER A 48 4.33 -1.23 -0.64
C SER A 48 4.79 0.06 0.01
N LYS A 49 3.89 1.05 0.02
CA LYS A 49 4.04 2.23 0.87
C LYS A 49 2.68 2.62 1.45
N GLY A 50 2.57 2.50 2.77
CA GLY A 50 1.27 2.56 3.44
C GLY A 50 0.34 1.44 2.94
N LYS A 51 -0.73 1.83 2.26
CA LYS A 51 -1.73 0.89 1.70
C LYS A 51 -1.67 0.82 0.17
N ALA A 52 -0.66 1.43 -0.44
CA ALA A 52 -0.44 1.36 -1.89
C ALA A 52 0.51 0.22 -2.26
N VAL A 53 0.28 -0.35 -3.44
CA VAL A 53 1.19 -1.27 -4.13
C VAL A 53 1.87 -0.50 -5.24
N ILE A 54 3.18 -0.63 -5.35
CA ILE A 54 4.01 0.01 -6.38
C ILE A 54 4.70 -1.10 -7.15
N ILE A 55 4.50 -1.14 -8.47
CA ILE A 55 5.13 -2.08 -9.38
C ILE A 55 6.00 -1.28 -10.35
N ARG A 56 7.31 -1.51 -10.34
CA ARG A 56 8.27 -0.85 -11.24
C ARG A 56 8.56 -1.72 -12.44
N LEU A 57 8.40 -1.13 -13.61
CA LEU A 57 8.55 -1.80 -14.90
C LEU A 57 9.91 -1.46 -15.53
N SER A 58 10.36 -2.31 -16.44
CA SER A 58 11.65 -2.13 -17.16
C SER A 58 11.65 -0.97 -18.16
N ASP A 59 10.47 -0.49 -18.56
CA ASP A 59 10.29 0.66 -19.45
C ASP A 59 10.49 2.03 -18.73
N GLY A 60 10.85 2.01 -17.45
CA GLY A 60 11.05 3.21 -16.63
C GLY A 60 9.76 3.76 -16.00
N ASN A 61 8.63 3.06 -16.11
CA ASN A 61 7.37 3.44 -15.49
C ASN A 61 7.12 2.67 -14.19
N SER A 62 6.31 3.27 -13.32
CA SER A 62 5.76 2.65 -12.13
C SER A 62 4.24 2.67 -12.17
N ILE A 63 3.62 1.53 -11.85
CA ILE A 63 2.19 1.42 -11.65
C ILE A 63 1.93 1.47 -10.15
N ILE A 64 1.18 2.46 -9.70
CA ILE A 64 0.79 2.64 -8.30
C ILE A 64 -0.70 2.36 -8.17
N THR A 65 -1.06 1.44 -7.28
CA THR A 65 -2.45 1.04 -7.06
C THR A 65 -2.81 1.11 -5.59
N HIS A 66 -4.04 1.53 -5.32
CA HIS A 66 -4.62 1.48 -3.99
C HIS A 66 -5.91 0.66 -4.03
N ASN A 67 -6.00 -0.40 -3.24
CA ASN A 67 -7.14 -1.33 -3.29
C ASN A 67 -8.48 -0.69 -2.88
N GLN A 68 -8.44 0.33 -2.02
CA GLN A 68 -9.63 0.94 -1.44
C GLN A 68 -10.58 -0.16 -0.87
N LEU A 69 -11.87 -0.13 -1.21
CA LEU A 69 -12.87 -1.10 -0.73
C LEU A 69 -12.98 -2.33 -1.64
N TYR A 70 -12.83 -2.16 -2.94
CA TYR A 70 -13.20 -3.17 -3.94
C TYR A 70 -12.00 -3.79 -4.64
N GLY A 71 -10.86 -3.11 -4.68
CA GLY A 71 -9.65 -3.59 -5.32
C GLY A 71 -9.11 -4.85 -4.64
N ARG A 72 -8.67 -5.81 -5.44
CA ARG A 72 -8.09 -7.06 -4.96
C ARG A 72 -7.03 -7.57 -5.91
N TRP A 73 -5.82 -7.73 -5.41
CA TRP A 73 -4.78 -8.49 -6.08
C TRP A 73 -4.93 -9.98 -5.80
N THR A 74 -4.68 -10.79 -6.80
CA THR A 74 -4.62 -12.26 -6.70
C THR A 74 -3.39 -12.78 -7.44
N SER A 75 -2.80 -13.86 -6.93
CA SER A 75 -1.78 -14.63 -7.61
C SER A 75 -2.23 -16.09 -7.61
N ASN A 76 -2.48 -16.64 -8.80
CA ASN A 76 -3.00 -17.98 -8.99
C ASN A 76 -2.13 -18.72 -10.01
N ARG A 77 -2.31 -20.05 -10.13
CA ARG A 77 -1.80 -20.81 -11.28
C ARG A 77 -2.41 -20.26 -12.57
N LEU A 78 -1.66 -20.24 -13.67
CA LEU A 78 -2.08 -19.66 -14.94
C LEU A 78 -3.48 -20.10 -15.36
N ASN A 79 -3.77 -21.39 -15.31
CA ASN A 79 -5.04 -21.97 -15.76
C ASN A 79 -6.14 -22.00 -14.68
N THR A 80 -6.01 -21.23 -13.60
CA THR A 80 -7.05 -21.19 -12.57
C THR A 80 -8.32 -20.52 -13.09
N LYS A 81 -9.44 -21.25 -13.06
CA LYS A 81 -10.75 -20.71 -13.46
C LYS A 81 -11.19 -19.60 -12.51
N ILE A 82 -11.58 -18.47 -13.09
CA ILE A 82 -12.12 -17.34 -12.34
C ILE A 82 -13.60 -17.61 -12.05
N ARG A 83 -13.98 -17.53 -10.77
CA ARG A 83 -15.34 -17.84 -10.29
C ARG A 83 -16.08 -16.63 -9.73
N HIS A 84 -15.72 -15.42 -10.14
CA HIS A 84 -16.36 -14.18 -9.70
C HIS A 84 -16.50 -13.22 -10.90
N ASN A 85 -17.38 -12.22 -10.74
CA ASN A 85 -17.70 -11.22 -11.75
C ASN A 85 -16.96 -9.88 -11.58
N ARG A 86 -15.80 -9.88 -10.89
CA ARG A 86 -14.99 -8.67 -10.70
C ARG A 86 -14.36 -8.23 -12.02
N SER A 87 -14.34 -6.92 -12.28
CA SER A 87 -13.69 -6.36 -13.46
C SER A 87 -12.17 -6.49 -13.36
N LEU A 88 -11.55 -7.12 -14.34
CA LEU A 88 -10.09 -7.18 -14.46
C LEU A 88 -9.55 -5.78 -14.81
N ARG A 89 -8.45 -5.38 -14.18
CA ARG A 89 -7.77 -4.09 -14.41
C ARG A 89 -6.36 -4.26 -14.91
N ILE A 90 -5.64 -5.20 -14.32
CA ILE A 90 -4.25 -5.53 -14.67
C ILE A 90 -4.10 -7.04 -14.64
N GLU A 91 -3.39 -7.58 -15.60
CA GLU A 91 -2.94 -8.97 -15.60
C GLU A 91 -1.47 -9.04 -16.02
N PHE A 92 -0.70 -9.80 -15.26
CA PHE A 92 0.64 -10.24 -15.61
C PHE A 92 0.67 -11.75 -15.57
N CYS A 93 1.03 -12.39 -16.68
CA CYS A 93 1.16 -13.83 -16.77
C CYS A 93 2.61 -14.24 -16.97
N THR A 94 3.06 -15.21 -16.19
CA THR A 94 4.30 -15.97 -16.40
C THR A 94 3.93 -17.36 -16.94
N ASN A 95 4.91 -18.21 -17.24
CA ASN A 95 4.66 -19.59 -17.66
C ASN A 95 3.85 -20.42 -16.64
N SER A 96 3.78 -20.01 -15.38
CA SER A 96 3.13 -20.79 -14.31
C SER A 96 2.08 -20.02 -13.49
N LYS A 97 2.16 -18.70 -13.48
CA LYS A 97 1.33 -17.83 -12.62
C LYS A 97 0.61 -16.76 -13.43
N ALA A 98 -0.58 -16.40 -12.94
CA ALA A 98 -1.27 -15.21 -13.35
C ALA A 98 -1.52 -14.33 -12.12
N VAL A 99 -0.97 -13.10 -12.15
CA VAL A 99 -1.13 -12.08 -11.12
C VAL A 99 -2.11 -11.04 -11.66
N ARG A 100 -3.22 -10.83 -10.95
CA ARG A 100 -4.34 -10.01 -11.44
C ARG A 100 -4.79 -8.99 -10.40
N LEU A 101 -5.07 -7.78 -10.88
CA LEU A 101 -5.78 -6.76 -10.11
C LEU A 101 -7.23 -6.66 -10.57
N TRP A 102 -8.13 -6.76 -9.61
CA TRP A 102 -9.57 -6.76 -9.82
C TRP A 102 -10.22 -5.52 -9.20
N SER A 103 -11.17 -4.91 -9.90
CA SER A 103 -12.12 -3.88 -9.42
C SER A 103 -11.47 -2.67 -8.70
N ALA A 104 -10.16 -2.48 -8.82
CA ALA A 104 -9.53 -1.26 -8.33
C ALA A 104 -9.87 -0.09 -9.25
N THR A 105 -10.06 1.09 -8.65
CA THR A 105 -10.35 2.35 -9.36
C THR A 105 -9.23 3.36 -9.19
N ASP A 106 -8.39 3.20 -8.17
CA ASP A 106 -7.25 4.07 -7.90
C ASP A 106 -5.99 3.40 -8.44
N ILE A 107 -5.71 3.66 -9.71
CA ILE A 107 -4.60 3.14 -10.47
C ILE A 107 -3.99 4.30 -11.25
N ILE A 108 -2.70 4.55 -11.06
CA ILE A 108 -1.95 5.59 -11.75
C ILE A 108 -0.63 4.99 -12.24
N ALA A 109 -0.29 5.25 -13.51
CA ALA A 109 1.03 5.02 -14.07
C ALA A 109 1.76 6.36 -14.22
N LEU A 110 3.05 6.37 -13.90
CA LEU A 110 3.92 7.54 -14.04
C LEU A 110 5.39 7.11 -14.14
N PRO A 111 6.28 7.97 -14.64
CA PRO A 111 7.72 7.69 -14.62
C PRO A 111 8.20 7.34 -13.21
N THR A 112 9.05 6.31 -13.10
CA THR A 112 9.57 5.85 -11.78
C THR A 112 10.28 6.98 -11.03
N ALA A 113 10.97 7.87 -11.74
CA ALA A 113 11.61 9.04 -11.14
C ALA A 113 10.62 10.03 -10.50
N GLU A 114 9.35 9.96 -10.90
CA GLU A 114 8.28 10.85 -10.43
C GLU A 114 7.36 10.21 -9.37
N GLU A 115 7.67 9.02 -8.86
CA GLU A 115 6.83 8.34 -7.84
C GLU A 115 6.46 9.25 -6.67
N SER A 116 7.38 10.13 -6.24
CA SER A 116 7.14 11.07 -5.14
C SER A 116 6.07 12.12 -5.42
N THR A 117 5.71 12.34 -6.70
CA THR A 117 4.67 13.30 -7.11
C THR A 117 3.27 12.70 -7.00
N HIS A 118 3.17 11.37 -6.92
CA HIS A 118 1.87 10.68 -6.81
C HIS A 118 1.03 11.26 -5.66
N PRO A 119 -0.26 11.62 -5.88
CA PRO A 119 -1.08 12.32 -4.90
C PRO A 119 -1.17 11.65 -3.52
N TYR A 120 -1.21 10.33 -3.48
CA TYR A 120 -1.20 9.57 -2.24
C TYR A 120 0.20 9.56 -1.61
N LEU A 121 1.25 9.17 -2.35
CA LEU A 121 2.61 9.03 -1.84
C LEU A 121 3.20 10.35 -1.33
N LYS A 122 2.89 11.46 -1.99
CA LYS A 122 3.31 12.82 -1.58
C LYS A 122 2.79 13.22 -0.21
N ARG A 123 1.63 12.69 0.21
CA ARG A 123 0.91 13.15 1.41
C ARG A 123 1.05 12.24 2.61
N ILE A 124 1.41 10.98 2.43
CA ILE A 124 1.47 10.02 3.54
C ILE A 124 2.65 10.29 4.47
N GLY A 125 2.43 10.01 5.75
CA GLY A 125 3.46 10.00 6.77
C GLY A 125 4.35 8.76 6.70
N PRO A 126 5.26 8.59 7.68
CA PRO A 126 6.09 7.40 7.78
C PRO A 126 5.26 6.12 7.72
N ASP A 127 5.75 5.12 7.00
CA ASP A 127 5.15 3.78 6.99
C ASP A 127 5.70 2.98 8.17
N VAL A 128 4.84 2.48 9.03
CA VAL A 128 5.26 1.70 10.22
C VAL A 128 5.98 0.40 9.87
N LEU A 129 5.83 -0.10 8.64
CA LEU A 129 6.50 -1.30 8.15
C LEU A 129 7.83 -1.00 7.45
N ASP A 130 8.16 0.28 7.24
CA ASP A 130 9.44 0.69 6.70
C ASP A 130 10.51 0.63 7.79
N LYS A 131 11.62 -0.06 7.50
CA LYS A 131 12.76 -0.20 8.43
C LYS A 131 13.40 1.14 8.84
N THR A 132 13.19 2.19 8.04
CA THR A 132 13.68 3.55 8.35
C THR A 132 12.77 4.31 9.32
N THR A 133 11.57 3.80 9.58
CA THR A 133 10.63 4.41 10.53
C THR A 133 11.03 4.06 11.95
N THR A 134 11.70 5.00 12.62
CA THR A 134 12.17 4.83 14.00
C THR A 134 11.12 5.26 15.01
N TYR A 135 11.22 4.73 16.25
CA TYR A 135 10.44 5.19 17.39
C TYR A 135 10.52 6.72 17.56
N LYS A 136 11.75 7.27 17.53
CA LYS A 136 11.97 8.71 17.67
C LYS A 136 11.19 9.53 16.63
N LEU A 137 11.21 9.10 15.38
CA LEU A 137 10.46 9.77 14.31
C LEU A 137 8.96 9.81 14.60
N ILE A 138 8.38 8.70 15.07
CA ILE A 138 6.95 8.63 15.42
C ILE A 138 6.64 9.48 16.65
N TYR A 139 7.48 9.41 17.68
CA TYR A 139 7.31 10.19 18.90
C TYR A 139 7.35 11.70 18.63
N ASP A 140 8.36 12.18 17.89
CA ASP A 140 8.50 13.60 17.53
C ASP A 140 7.27 14.10 16.76
N ARG A 141 6.71 13.26 15.91
CA ARG A 141 5.46 13.59 15.21
C ARG A 141 4.28 13.64 16.16
N LEU A 142 4.16 12.66 17.05
CA LEU A 142 3.06 12.55 18.01
C LEU A 142 2.96 13.82 18.91
N VAL A 143 4.09 14.29 19.44
CA VAL A 143 4.15 15.44 20.34
C VAL A 143 4.20 16.79 19.60
N SER A 144 4.26 16.78 18.27
CA SER A 144 4.32 18.00 17.45
C SER A 144 3.04 18.83 17.58
N LYS A 145 3.14 20.17 17.36
CA LYS A 145 1.99 21.09 17.36
C LYS A 145 0.88 20.62 16.39
N ARG A 146 1.24 19.97 15.30
CA ARG A 146 0.30 19.50 14.27
C ARG A 146 -0.58 18.35 14.74
N PHE A 147 -0.07 17.46 15.61
CA PHE A 147 -0.73 16.19 15.93
C PHE A 147 -1.10 16.01 17.40
N ARG A 148 -0.37 16.61 18.35
CA ARG A 148 -0.51 16.35 19.80
C ARG A 148 -1.91 16.56 20.36
N ASN A 149 -2.70 17.47 19.78
CA ASN A 149 -4.06 17.80 20.24
C ASN A 149 -5.15 17.02 19.51
N ARG A 150 -4.78 16.04 18.65
CA ARG A 150 -5.75 15.21 17.95
C ARG A 150 -6.10 13.97 18.79
N ARG A 151 -7.39 13.60 18.83
CA ARG A 151 -7.83 12.37 19.49
C ARG A 151 -7.23 11.16 18.79
N PHE A 152 -6.78 10.16 19.54
CA PHE A 152 -6.20 8.94 18.98
C PHE A 152 -7.12 8.22 17.99
N SER A 153 -8.45 8.26 18.23
CA SER A 153 -9.42 7.68 17.30
C SER A 153 -9.27 8.15 15.86
N GLY A 154 -9.02 9.44 15.65
CA GLY A 154 -8.82 10.01 14.31
C GLY A 154 -7.35 10.11 13.92
N LEU A 155 -6.45 10.30 14.89
CA LEU A 155 -5.02 10.46 14.63
C LEU A 155 -4.42 9.20 14.01
N LEU A 156 -4.69 8.02 14.57
CA LEU A 156 -4.16 6.75 14.09
C LEU A 156 -4.74 6.31 12.73
N LEU A 157 -5.87 6.88 12.31
CA LEU A 157 -6.42 6.69 10.96
C LEU A 157 -5.87 7.69 9.94
N ASN A 158 -5.21 8.74 10.42
CA ASN A 158 -4.69 9.79 9.56
C ASN A 158 -3.40 9.34 8.88
N GLN A 159 -3.50 8.98 7.60
CA GLN A 159 -2.36 8.52 6.80
C GLN A 159 -1.23 9.56 6.69
N HIS A 160 -1.49 10.85 6.93
CA HIS A 160 -0.45 11.87 7.03
C HIS A 160 0.35 11.79 8.33
N PHE A 161 -0.23 11.25 9.40
CA PHE A 161 0.47 11.05 10.67
C PHE A 161 1.37 9.80 10.58
N ILE A 162 0.75 8.66 10.35
CA ILE A 162 1.39 7.36 10.14
C ILE A 162 0.64 6.66 9.02
N SER A 163 1.34 6.16 8.03
CA SER A 163 0.70 5.42 6.93
C SER A 163 0.61 3.92 7.22
N GLY A 164 -0.37 3.29 6.59
CA GLY A 164 -0.62 1.86 6.71
C GLY A 164 -1.68 1.46 7.74
N LEU A 165 -1.93 2.28 8.76
CA LEU A 165 -2.92 1.98 9.80
C LEU A 165 -4.36 2.13 9.30
N GLY A 166 -5.23 1.29 9.80
CA GLY A 166 -6.67 1.34 9.60
C GLY A 166 -7.42 1.02 10.89
N ASN A 167 -8.66 0.61 10.76
CA ASN A 167 -9.55 0.44 11.92
C ASN A 167 -9.09 -0.63 12.90
N TYR A 168 -8.67 -1.80 12.39
CA TYR A 168 -8.28 -2.88 13.30
C TYR A 168 -6.93 -2.59 13.95
N LEU A 169 -5.90 -2.14 13.21
CA LEU A 169 -4.61 -1.78 13.80
C LEU A 169 -4.74 -0.66 14.82
N ARG A 170 -5.55 0.37 14.54
CA ARG A 170 -5.86 1.40 15.53
C ARG A 170 -6.39 0.78 16.83
N SER A 171 -7.36 -0.14 16.73
CA SER A 171 -7.98 -0.76 17.90
C SER A 171 -6.99 -1.61 18.68
N GLU A 172 -6.17 -2.40 18.00
CA GLU A 172 -5.10 -3.19 18.60
C GLU A 172 -4.06 -2.31 19.31
N ILE A 173 -3.57 -1.26 18.63
CA ILE A 173 -2.58 -0.33 19.19
C ILE A 173 -3.12 0.31 20.47
N LEU A 174 -4.35 0.83 20.46
CA LEU A 174 -4.94 1.46 21.63
C LEU A 174 -5.14 0.48 22.76
N PHE A 175 -5.56 -0.75 22.46
CA PHE A 175 -5.73 -1.81 23.44
C PHE A 175 -4.41 -2.18 24.13
N PHE A 176 -3.36 -2.46 23.34
CA PHE A 176 -2.04 -2.80 23.88
C PHE A 176 -1.40 -1.65 24.64
N ALA A 177 -1.55 -0.41 24.16
CA ALA A 177 -1.05 0.77 24.85
C ALA A 177 -1.86 1.16 26.08
N LYS A 178 -3.01 0.53 26.34
CA LYS A 178 -3.97 0.90 27.40
C LYS A 178 -4.42 2.36 27.31
N LEU A 179 -4.62 2.85 26.08
CA LEU A 179 -5.07 4.21 25.78
C LEU A 179 -6.53 4.22 25.34
N MET A 180 -7.25 5.25 25.77
CA MET A 180 -8.63 5.43 25.35
C MET A 180 -8.69 6.21 24.04
N TYR A 181 -9.64 5.86 23.19
CA TYR A 181 -9.80 6.44 21.84
C TYR A 181 -10.01 7.96 21.83
N HIS A 182 -10.55 8.53 22.89
CA HIS A 182 -10.81 9.97 23.02
C HIS A 182 -9.62 10.77 23.54
N GLN A 183 -8.62 10.12 24.16
CA GLN A 183 -7.41 10.79 24.66
C GLN A 183 -6.58 11.41 23.54
N LYS A 184 -5.72 12.36 23.90
CA LYS A 184 -4.77 13.04 23.04
C LYS A 184 -3.36 12.90 23.61
N ALA A 185 -2.34 12.98 22.78
CA ALA A 185 -0.95 12.94 23.23
C ALA A 185 -0.60 14.06 24.22
N SER A 186 -1.23 15.24 24.07
CA SER A 186 -1.03 16.38 24.99
C SER A 186 -1.61 16.17 26.39
N GLU A 187 -2.43 15.15 26.59
CA GLU A 187 -3.08 14.82 27.87
C GLU A 187 -2.36 13.68 28.61
N LEU A 188 -1.37 13.05 27.96
CA LEU A 188 -0.59 11.95 28.52
C LEU A 188 0.70 12.46 29.17
N ASP A 189 1.12 11.79 30.23
CA ASP A 189 2.45 11.97 30.79
C ASP A 189 3.53 11.36 29.87
N LYS A 190 4.82 11.58 30.21
CA LYS A 190 5.92 11.07 29.37
C LYS A 190 5.92 9.55 29.24
N ASP A 191 5.58 8.83 30.31
CA ASP A 191 5.59 7.36 30.31
C ASP A 191 4.46 6.78 29.48
N GLN A 192 3.29 7.43 29.48
CA GLN A 192 2.16 7.06 28.63
C GLN A 192 2.39 7.35 27.15
N ASN A 193 3.14 8.40 26.82
CA ASN A 193 3.49 8.73 25.44
C ASN A 193 4.51 7.77 24.80
N THR A 194 5.17 6.92 25.61
CA THR A 194 6.18 5.97 25.14
C THR A 194 5.64 4.55 24.91
N LYS A 195 4.39 4.30 25.25
CA LYS A 195 3.69 3.03 24.99
C LYS A 195 3.09 3.01 23.60
#